data_047c99846b476519ebcdca561214ee25
#
_entry.id   047c99846b476519ebcdca561214ee25
#
_cell.length_a   1.000
_cell.length_b   1.000
_cell.length_c   1.000
_cell.angle_alpha   90.00
_cell.angle_beta   90.00
_cell.angle_gamma   90.00
#
_symmetry.space_group_name_H-M   'P 1'
#
loop_
_entity.id
_entity.type
_entity.pdbx_description
1 polymer ?
#
loop_
_entity_poly.entity_id
_entity_poly.type
_entity_poly.pdbx_seq_one_letter_code
_entity_poly.pdbx_strand_id
1 'polypeptide(L)'
;PIIYKGNLLDDLFNIASVVWLMVALAAILTLTIIYFITLGEMKDAQKLKDNIYISDKVKTPAVYGIIKPKIILPTEYDANKLNFILMHEKAHIKRKDNFIRLLTLIVVCFHWFNPFTWLMLKLLYSDIELACDESVLSKCDEAERKEYAYTLLSTAEKTNLFVASFGGCKIRIRVEKNLYYKKNFHLI
;
A
#
# COMPACT_ATOMS: atom_id res chain seq x y z
N PRO A 1 45.89 11.97 -38.64
CA PRO A 1 44.83 11.23 -37.97
C PRO A 1 44.69 11.75 -36.54
N ILE A 2 43.51 12.32 -36.24
CA ILE A 2 43.19 12.77 -34.89
C ILE A 2 42.91 11.52 -34.09
N ILE A 3 43.82 11.13 -33.21
CA ILE A 3 43.59 10.04 -32.26
C ILE A 3 42.69 10.60 -31.17
N TYR A 4 41.39 10.22 -31.17
CA TYR A 4 40.52 10.49 -30.05
C TYR A 4 41.03 9.66 -28.86
N LYS A 5 41.69 10.32 -27.93
CA LYS A 5 42.01 9.74 -26.63
C LYS A 5 40.70 9.56 -25.89
N GLY A 6 40.32 8.31 -25.60
CA GLY A 6 39.10 8.00 -24.85
C GLY A 6 39.05 8.85 -23.57
N ASN A 7 37.94 9.55 -23.34
CA ASN A 7 37.78 10.39 -22.17
C ASN A 7 37.37 9.49 -21.01
N LEU A 8 38.18 9.40 -19.97
CA LEU A 8 37.90 8.57 -18.77
C LEU A 8 36.49 8.86 -18.19
N LEU A 9 36.01 10.10 -18.32
CA LEU A 9 34.66 10.48 -17.88
C LEU A 9 33.57 9.81 -18.70
N ASP A 10 33.74 9.68 -20.03
CA ASP A 10 32.76 9.02 -20.89
C ASP A 10 32.64 7.55 -20.56
N ASP A 11 33.77 6.88 -20.27
CA ASP A 11 33.79 5.47 -19.86
C ASP A 11 33.09 5.30 -18.49
N LEU A 12 33.36 6.19 -17.53
CA LEU A 12 32.71 6.18 -16.23
C LEU A 12 31.19 6.39 -16.32
N PHE A 13 30.74 7.35 -17.14
CA PHE A 13 29.30 7.59 -17.36
C PHE A 13 28.62 6.42 -18.05
N ASN A 14 29.29 5.78 -19.02
CA ASN A 14 28.76 4.60 -19.68
C ASN A 14 28.60 3.42 -18.70
N ILE A 15 29.60 3.15 -17.89
CA ILE A 15 29.54 2.09 -16.86
C ILE A 15 28.43 2.40 -15.85
N ALA A 16 28.37 3.64 -15.34
CA ALA A 16 27.35 4.05 -14.38
C ALA A 16 25.91 3.92 -14.93
N SER A 17 25.70 4.29 -16.19
CA SER A 17 24.38 4.16 -16.84
C SER A 17 23.97 2.71 -17.05
N VAL A 18 24.91 1.84 -17.42
CA VAL A 18 24.66 0.41 -17.54
C VAL A 18 24.30 -0.20 -16.17
N VAL A 19 25.07 0.11 -15.14
CA VAL A 19 24.78 -0.36 -13.76
C VAL A 19 23.43 0.13 -13.30
N TRP A 20 23.13 1.43 -13.51
CA TRP A 20 21.83 2.00 -13.15
C TRP A 20 20.66 1.26 -13.84
N LEU A 21 20.78 1.02 -15.15
CA LEU A 21 19.76 0.32 -15.93
C LEU A 21 19.57 -1.12 -15.45
N MET A 22 20.66 -1.84 -15.22
CA MET A 22 20.61 -3.23 -14.76
C MET A 22 19.93 -3.37 -13.41
N VAL A 23 20.23 -2.48 -12.45
CA VAL A 23 19.59 -2.49 -11.13
C VAL A 23 18.10 -2.13 -11.23
N ALA A 24 17.74 -1.12 -12.04
CA ALA A 24 16.34 -0.74 -12.26
C ALA A 24 15.52 -1.88 -12.88
N LEU A 25 16.07 -2.55 -13.91
CA LEU A 25 15.42 -3.71 -14.55
C LEU A 25 15.28 -4.90 -13.58
N ALA A 26 16.32 -5.18 -12.78
CA ALA A 26 16.26 -6.23 -11.76
C ALA A 26 15.19 -5.93 -10.70
N ALA A 27 15.07 -4.67 -10.26
CA ALA A 27 14.04 -4.26 -9.31
C ALA A 27 12.63 -4.41 -9.90
N ILE A 28 12.40 -3.97 -11.15
CA ILE A 28 11.10 -4.11 -11.83
C ILE A 28 10.76 -5.61 -12.01
N LEU A 29 11.72 -6.43 -12.41
CA LEU A 29 11.53 -7.87 -12.55
C LEU A 29 11.13 -8.50 -11.22
N THR A 30 11.82 -8.14 -10.13
CA THR A 30 11.51 -8.62 -8.78
C THR A 30 10.10 -8.25 -8.36
N LEU A 31 9.68 -6.98 -8.56
CA LEU A 31 8.30 -6.54 -8.28
C LEU A 31 7.27 -7.31 -9.12
N THR A 32 7.58 -7.56 -10.38
CA THR A 32 6.71 -8.32 -11.28
C THR A 32 6.54 -9.76 -10.80
N ILE A 33 7.63 -10.41 -10.40
CA ILE A 33 7.60 -11.78 -9.84
C ILE A 33 6.77 -11.82 -8.57
N ILE A 34 7.01 -10.91 -7.62
CA ILE A 34 6.25 -10.82 -6.36
C ILE A 34 4.75 -10.62 -6.65
N TYR A 35 4.42 -9.75 -7.59
CA TYR A 35 3.02 -9.51 -8.00
C TYR A 35 2.34 -10.79 -8.52
N PHE A 36 3.01 -11.54 -9.40
CA PHE A 36 2.46 -12.81 -9.92
C PHE A 36 2.37 -13.90 -8.87
N ILE A 37 3.34 -14.00 -7.96
CA ILE A 37 3.28 -14.93 -6.81
C ILE A 37 2.05 -14.61 -5.96
N THR A 38 1.86 -13.33 -5.59
CA THR A 38 0.71 -12.88 -4.80
C THR A 38 -0.62 -13.18 -5.50
N LEU A 39 -0.71 -12.95 -6.82
CA LEU A 39 -1.91 -13.31 -7.59
C LEU A 39 -2.14 -14.84 -7.61
N GLY A 40 -1.06 -15.62 -7.66
CA GLY A 40 -1.13 -17.09 -7.59
C GLY A 40 -1.71 -17.58 -6.26
N GLU A 41 -1.26 -17.01 -5.14
CA GLU A 41 -1.77 -17.34 -3.81
C GLU A 41 -3.26 -17.01 -3.63
N MET A 42 -3.76 -16.02 -4.38
CA MET A 42 -5.17 -15.60 -4.31
C MET A 42 -6.11 -16.43 -5.20
N LYS A 43 -5.60 -17.36 -6.02
CA LYS A 43 -6.46 -18.21 -6.88
C LYS A 43 -7.37 -19.14 -6.06
N ASP A 44 -6.90 -19.57 -4.91
CA ASP A 44 -7.61 -20.50 -4.03
C ASP A 44 -8.61 -19.78 -3.10
N ALA A 45 -8.69 -18.45 -3.16
CA ALA A 45 -9.61 -17.68 -2.34
C ALA A 45 -11.07 -17.99 -2.71
N GLN A 46 -11.87 -18.33 -1.72
CA GLN A 46 -13.30 -18.64 -1.89
C GLN A 46 -14.10 -17.34 -1.99
N LYS A 47 -14.96 -17.27 -3.01
CA LYS A 47 -15.84 -16.13 -3.19
C LYS A 47 -16.95 -16.12 -2.16
N LEU A 48 -17.07 -15.04 -1.38
CA LEU A 48 -18.14 -14.85 -0.41
C LEU A 48 -19.31 -14.08 -1.04
N LYS A 49 -19.08 -12.88 -1.57
CA LYS A 49 -20.10 -12.03 -2.19
C LYS A 49 -19.42 -10.95 -3.06
N ASP A 50 -20.02 -10.61 -4.20
CA ASP A 50 -19.52 -9.56 -5.12
C ASP A 50 -18.01 -9.71 -5.42
N ASN A 51 -17.21 -8.75 -4.96
CA ASN A 51 -15.75 -8.74 -5.05
C ASN A 51 -15.05 -9.08 -3.72
N ILE A 52 -15.77 -9.70 -2.76
CA ILE A 52 -15.26 -10.11 -1.46
C ILE A 52 -14.95 -11.60 -1.48
N TYR A 53 -13.78 -11.97 -1.03
CA TYR A 53 -13.25 -13.33 -0.98
C TYR A 53 -12.70 -13.63 0.40
N ILE A 54 -12.57 -14.90 0.75
CA ILE A 54 -11.96 -15.40 1.98
C ILE A 54 -10.79 -16.29 1.62
N SER A 55 -9.67 -16.15 2.35
CA SER A 55 -8.48 -16.98 2.19
C SER A 55 -7.81 -17.20 3.54
N ASP A 56 -7.31 -18.43 3.75
CA ASP A 56 -6.48 -18.83 4.89
C ASP A 56 -5.03 -18.31 4.79
N LYS A 57 -4.61 -17.92 3.58
CA LYS A 57 -3.26 -17.38 3.31
C LYS A 57 -3.10 -15.93 3.75
N VAL A 58 -4.21 -15.22 4.01
CA VAL A 58 -4.22 -13.80 4.40
C VAL A 58 -4.48 -13.67 5.88
N LYS A 59 -3.63 -12.93 6.59
CA LYS A 59 -3.76 -12.68 8.04
C LYS A 59 -4.57 -11.43 8.36
N THR A 60 -4.58 -10.47 7.46
CA THR A 60 -5.29 -9.20 7.61
C THR A 60 -6.10 -8.91 6.36
N PRO A 61 -7.29 -8.27 6.48
CA PRO A 61 -8.05 -7.80 5.34
C PRO A 61 -7.19 -6.93 4.42
N ALA A 62 -7.33 -7.07 3.10
CA ALA A 62 -6.61 -6.24 2.14
C ALA A 62 -7.27 -6.28 0.75
N VAL A 63 -6.99 -5.24 -0.04
CA VAL A 63 -7.38 -5.16 -1.46
C VAL A 63 -6.26 -5.67 -2.35
N TYR A 64 -6.57 -6.65 -3.16
CA TYR A 64 -5.67 -7.25 -4.15
C TYR A 64 -6.13 -6.96 -5.57
N GLY A 65 -5.15 -6.78 -6.47
CA GLY A 65 -5.38 -6.50 -7.87
C GLY A 65 -5.48 -5.00 -8.19
N ILE A 66 -5.15 -4.65 -9.44
CA ILE A 66 -5.10 -3.26 -9.91
C ILE A 66 -6.31 -2.97 -10.80
N ILE A 67 -6.56 -3.83 -11.80
CA ILE A 67 -7.63 -3.64 -12.80
C ILE A 67 -8.99 -4.11 -12.27
N LYS A 68 -9.01 -5.28 -11.61
CA LYS A 68 -10.21 -5.87 -10.99
C LYS A 68 -9.92 -6.10 -9.50
N PRO A 69 -10.01 -5.07 -8.67
CA PRO A 69 -9.68 -5.17 -7.26
C PRO A 69 -10.66 -6.09 -6.53
N LYS A 70 -10.11 -6.98 -5.70
CA LYS A 70 -10.81 -7.91 -4.84
C LYS A 70 -10.45 -7.63 -3.38
N ILE A 71 -11.45 -7.63 -2.51
CA ILE A 71 -11.23 -7.57 -1.07
C ILE A 71 -11.05 -9.01 -0.59
N ILE A 72 -9.94 -9.30 0.06
CA ILE A 72 -9.69 -10.62 0.64
C ILE A 72 -9.66 -10.50 2.15
N LEU A 73 -10.51 -11.29 2.79
CA LEU A 73 -10.64 -11.39 4.24
C LEU A 73 -9.91 -12.66 4.72
N PRO A 74 -9.32 -12.66 5.92
CA PRO A 74 -8.86 -13.87 6.57
C PRO A 74 -10.05 -14.76 6.93
N THR A 75 -9.83 -16.06 7.12
CA THR A 75 -10.87 -17.00 7.58
C THR A 75 -11.41 -16.65 8.96
N GLU A 76 -10.55 -16.12 9.84
CA GLU A 76 -10.91 -15.65 11.17
C GLU A 76 -11.03 -14.12 11.19
N TYR A 77 -12.21 -13.62 10.96
CA TYR A 77 -12.52 -12.20 11.11
C TYR A 77 -13.66 -12.00 12.12
N ASP A 78 -13.64 -10.85 12.80
CA ASP A 78 -14.70 -10.44 13.72
C ASP A 78 -15.89 -9.90 12.92
N ALA A 79 -17.00 -10.63 12.94
CA ALA A 79 -18.22 -10.28 12.21
C ALA A 79 -18.78 -8.89 12.64
N ASN A 80 -18.60 -8.51 13.90
CA ASN A 80 -19.08 -7.21 14.40
C ASN A 80 -18.30 -6.03 13.79
N LYS A 81 -17.01 -6.26 13.47
CA LYS A 81 -16.11 -5.25 12.88
C LYS A 81 -16.10 -5.25 11.35
N LEU A 82 -16.78 -6.24 10.74
CA LEU A 82 -16.72 -6.45 9.28
C LEU A 82 -17.17 -5.22 8.49
N ASN A 83 -18.18 -4.49 8.97
CA ASN A 83 -18.68 -3.30 8.28
C ASN A 83 -17.60 -2.21 8.16
N PHE A 84 -16.89 -1.91 9.24
CA PHE A 84 -15.80 -0.92 9.24
C PHE A 84 -14.62 -1.36 8.37
N ILE A 85 -14.27 -2.65 8.44
CA ILE A 85 -13.23 -3.24 7.58
C ILE A 85 -13.60 -3.06 6.12
N LEU A 86 -14.82 -3.43 5.72
CA LEU A 86 -15.27 -3.30 4.34
C LEU A 86 -15.38 -1.84 3.88
N MET A 87 -15.76 -0.91 4.76
CA MET A 87 -15.79 0.52 4.44
C MET A 87 -14.37 1.03 4.13
N HIS A 88 -13.38 0.61 4.91
CA HIS A 88 -11.97 0.95 4.71
C HIS A 88 -11.43 0.38 3.39
N GLU A 89 -11.59 -0.91 3.16
CA GLU A 89 -11.11 -1.58 1.94
C GLU A 89 -11.79 -1.03 0.67
N LYS A 90 -13.09 -0.71 0.75
CA LYS A 90 -13.81 -0.06 -0.34
C LYS A 90 -13.31 1.36 -0.62
N ALA A 91 -12.81 2.08 0.39
CA ALA A 91 -12.20 3.39 0.19
C ALA A 91 -10.92 3.27 -0.65
N HIS A 92 -10.05 2.28 -0.38
CA HIS A 92 -8.88 1.97 -1.21
C HIS A 92 -9.25 1.69 -2.67
N ILE A 93 -10.31 0.89 -2.89
CA ILE A 93 -10.78 0.58 -4.25
C ILE A 93 -11.27 1.85 -4.97
N LYS A 94 -12.11 2.66 -4.31
CA LYS A 94 -12.67 3.89 -4.89
C LYS A 94 -11.58 4.89 -5.29
N ARG A 95 -10.54 5.00 -4.48
CA ARG A 95 -9.40 5.91 -4.69
C ARG A 95 -8.36 5.36 -5.66
N LYS A 96 -8.47 4.07 -6.04
CA LYS A 96 -7.48 3.35 -6.87
C LYS A 96 -6.08 3.33 -6.23
N ASP A 97 -6.00 3.17 -4.92
CA ASP A 97 -4.74 3.27 -4.16
C ASP A 97 -3.71 2.23 -4.63
N ASN A 98 -4.13 1.02 -5.04
CA ASN A 98 -3.22 0.01 -5.59
C ASN A 98 -2.52 0.47 -6.88
N PHE A 99 -3.21 1.28 -7.71
CA PHE A 99 -2.60 1.86 -8.90
C PHE A 99 -1.58 2.94 -8.52
N ILE A 100 -1.91 3.80 -7.55
CA ILE A 100 -0.99 4.84 -7.04
C ILE A 100 0.25 4.18 -6.43
N ARG A 101 0.08 3.13 -5.62
CA ARG A 101 1.18 2.34 -5.03
C ARG A 101 2.08 1.74 -6.12
N LEU A 102 1.51 1.17 -7.18
CA LEU A 102 2.28 0.64 -8.31
C LEU A 102 3.10 1.72 -9.01
N LEU A 103 2.49 2.85 -9.35
CA LEU A 103 3.22 3.97 -9.99
C LEU A 103 4.38 4.45 -9.12
N THR A 104 4.15 4.58 -7.82
CA THR A 104 5.20 4.99 -6.89
C THR A 104 6.34 3.99 -6.82
N LEU A 105 6.05 2.69 -6.80
CA LEU A 105 7.08 1.64 -6.84
C LEU A 105 7.90 1.68 -8.12
N ILE A 106 7.27 1.96 -9.28
CA ILE A 106 7.99 2.14 -10.55
C ILE A 106 8.96 3.34 -10.45
N VAL A 107 8.51 4.47 -9.89
CA VAL A 107 9.38 5.64 -9.66
C VAL A 107 10.56 5.27 -8.75
N VAL A 108 10.31 4.51 -7.68
CA VAL A 108 11.38 4.03 -6.77
C VAL A 108 12.38 3.14 -7.52
N CYS A 109 11.93 2.26 -8.42
CA CYS A 109 12.83 1.40 -9.20
C CYS A 109 13.79 2.22 -10.08
N PHE A 110 13.32 3.31 -10.69
CA PHE A 110 14.18 4.19 -11.49
C PHE A 110 15.09 5.08 -10.64
N HIS A 111 14.67 5.45 -9.43
CA HIS A 111 15.40 6.32 -8.53
C HIS A 111 15.90 5.56 -7.28
N TRP A 112 16.22 4.30 -7.44
CA TRP A 112 16.59 3.38 -6.35
C TRP A 112 17.76 3.89 -5.48
N PHE A 113 18.66 4.65 -6.05
CA PHE A 113 19.84 5.25 -5.40
C PHE A 113 19.51 6.51 -4.59
N ASN A 114 18.33 7.11 -4.77
CA ASN A 114 17.96 8.37 -4.13
C ASN A 114 17.20 8.10 -2.81
N PRO A 115 17.76 8.44 -1.63
CA PRO A 115 17.10 8.19 -0.35
C PRO A 115 15.78 8.96 -0.17
N PHE A 116 15.62 10.10 -0.83
CA PHE A 116 14.38 10.88 -0.76
C PHE A 116 13.20 10.15 -1.44
N THR A 117 13.46 9.33 -2.43
CA THR A 117 12.41 8.53 -3.09
C THR A 117 11.84 7.47 -2.14
N TRP A 118 12.69 6.86 -1.31
CA TRP A 118 12.27 5.92 -0.27
C TRP A 118 11.49 6.61 0.85
N LEU A 119 11.89 7.83 1.23
CA LEU A 119 11.14 8.65 2.18
C LEU A 119 9.76 9.01 1.61
N MET A 120 9.71 9.45 0.35
CA MET A 120 8.45 9.73 -0.36
C MET A 120 7.52 8.51 -0.38
N LEU A 121 8.04 7.32 -0.70
CA LEU A 121 7.27 6.07 -0.67
C LEU A 121 6.62 5.84 0.70
N LYS A 122 7.41 5.98 1.78
CA LYS A 122 6.92 5.80 3.15
C LYS A 122 5.84 6.82 3.53
N LEU A 123 6.03 8.08 3.20
CA LEU A 123 5.08 9.15 3.49
C LEU A 123 3.78 8.94 2.69
N LEU A 124 3.88 8.64 1.40
CA LEU A 124 2.73 8.39 0.55
C LEU A 124 1.87 7.21 1.06
N TYR A 125 2.50 6.11 1.48
CA TYR A 125 1.76 4.99 2.05
C TYR A 125 1.04 5.38 3.35
N SER A 126 1.70 6.20 4.19
CA SER A 126 1.06 6.75 5.38
C SER A 126 -0.15 7.64 5.05
N ASP A 127 -0.02 8.51 4.04
CA ASP A 127 -1.09 9.42 3.64
C ASP A 127 -2.27 8.67 3.00
N ILE A 128 -2.01 7.62 2.24
CA ILE A 128 -3.04 6.72 1.69
C ILE A 128 -3.90 6.14 2.84
N GLU A 129 -3.27 5.61 3.88
CA GLU A 129 -3.98 5.03 5.03
C GLU A 129 -4.81 6.09 5.76
N LEU A 130 -4.21 7.26 6.05
CA LEU A 130 -4.91 8.35 6.73
C LEU A 130 -6.13 8.86 5.95
N ALA A 131 -6.00 8.95 4.62
CA ALA A 131 -7.09 9.39 3.77
C ALA A 131 -8.21 8.34 3.63
N CYS A 132 -7.89 7.03 3.73
CA CYS A 132 -8.90 5.98 3.82
C CYS A 132 -9.63 6.04 5.17
N ASP A 133 -8.89 6.23 6.28
CA ASP A 133 -9.50 6.43 7.60
C ASP A 133 -10.45 7.63 7.60
N GLU A 134 -10.02 8.78 7.06
CA GLU A 134 -10.86 9.97 6.94
C GLU A 134 -12.14 9.71 6.13
N SER A 135 -12.04 8.94 5.04
CA SER A 135 -13.19 8.54 4.23
C SER A 135 -14.21 7.69 5.01
N VAL A 136 -13.76 6.88 5.97
CA VAL A 136 -14.63 6.12 6.87
C VAL A 136 -15.24 7.04 7.92
N LEU A 137 -14.40 7.83 8.62
CA LEU A 137 -14.80 8.71 9.72
C LEU A 137 -15.80 9.78 9.30
N SER A 138 -15.72 10.25 8.04
CA SER A 138 -16.68 11.21 7.50
C SER A 138 -18.12 10.69 7.48
N LYS A 139 -18.31 9.38 7.53
CA LYS A 139 -19.60 8.69 7.48
C LYS A 139 -20.06 8.20 8.86
N CYS A 140 -19.17 8.20 9.84
CA CYS A 140 -19.42 7.70 11.18
C CYS A 140 -19.89 8.80 12.13
N ASP A 141 -20.75 8.44 13.07
CA ASP A 141 -21.05 9.25 14.24
C ASP A 141 -19.95 9.16 15.30
N GLU A 142 -20.14 9.83 16.47
CA GLU A 142 -19.11 9.86 17.50
C GLU A 142 -18.89 8.50 18.17
N ALA A 143 -19.94 7.69 18.35
CA ALA A 143 -19.85 6.37 18.93
C ALA A 143 -19.14 5.39 17.98
N GLU A 144 -19.56 5.41 16.70
CA GLU A 144 -18.98 4.60 15.63
C GLU A 144 -17.49 4.89 15.41
N ARG A 145 -17.02 6.15 15.61
CA ARG A 145 -15.60 6.50 15.50
C ARG A 145 -14.75 5.80 16.55
N LYS A 146 -15.25 5.71 17.78
CA LYS A 146 -14.55 4.97 18.85
C LYS A 146 -14.47 3.49 18.51
N GLU A 147 -15.56 2.91 18.04
CA GLU A 147 -15.59 1.51 17.61
C GLU A 147 -14.66 1.24 16.42
N TYR A 148 -14.60 2.16 15.45
CA TYR A 148 -13.64 2.09 14.35
C TYR A 148 -12.19 2.15 14.84
N ALA A 149 -11.86 3.02 15.79
CA ALA A 149 -10.52 3.08 16.39
C ALA A 149 -10.13 1.75 17.07
N TYR A 150 -11.06 1.10 17.80
CA TYR A 150 -10.84 -0.25 18.34
C TYR A 150 -10.67 -1.31 17.25
N THR A 151 -11.39 -1.19 16.15
CA THR A 151 -11.25 -2.09 15.00
C THR A 151 -9.85 -1.99 14.40
N LEU A 152 -9.31 -0.78 14.23
CA LEU A 152 -7.94 -0.55 13.75
C LEU A 152 -6.89 -1.16 14.66
N LEU A 153 -7.02 -0.97 15.99
CA LEU A 153 -6.09 -1.56 16.96
C LEU A 153 -6.07 -3.07 16.87
N SER A 154 -7.23 -3.71 16.88
CA SER A 154 -7.33 -5.18 16.84
C SER A 154 -6.85 -5.79 15.51
N THR A 155 -6.95 -5.06 14.42
CA THR A 155 -6.43 -5.48 13.11
C THR A 155 -4.90 -5.35 13.07
N ALA A 156 -4.35 -4.31 13.69
CA ALA A 156 -2.91 -4.07 13.74
C ALA A 156 -2.14 -5.11 14.57
N GLU A 157 -2.72 -5.62 15.65
CA GLU A 157 -2.11 -6.68 16.48
C GLU A 157 -1.84 -7.96 15.68
N LYS A 158 -2.63 -8.24 14.65
CA LYS A 158 -2.46 -9.39 13.76
C LYS A 158 -1.40 -9.20 12.67
N THR A 159 -0.87 -7.98 12.52
CA THR A 159 0.08 -7.63 11.45
C THR A 159 1.51 -7.91 11.89
N ASN A 160 2.31 -8.58 11.05
CA ASN A 160 3.71 -8.82 11.33
C ASN A 160 4.50 -7.49 11.41
N LEU A 161 5.42 -7.38 12.39
CA LEU A 161 6.30 -6.22 12.60
C LEU A 161 7.06 -5.79 11.33
N PHE A 162 7.39 -6.72 10.43
CA PHE A 162 8.10 -6.42 9.18
C PHE A 162 7.23 -5.61 8.20
N VAL A 163 5.95 -5.96 8.04
CA VAL A 163 5.00 -5.22 7.21
C VAL A 163 4.71 -3.85 7.82
N ALA A 164 4.63 -3.76 9.14
CA ALA A 164 4.43 -2.50 9.86
C ALA A 164 5.62 -1.52 9.73
N SER A 165 6.84 -2.03 9.50
CA SER A 165 8.04 -1.17 9.36
C SER A 165 8.14 -0.46 8.02
N PHE A 166 7.65 -1.08 6.94
CA PHE A 166 7.73 -0.56 5.57
C PHE A 166 6.39 -0.06 5.00
N GLY A 167 5.28 -0.50 5.58
CA GLY A 167 3.98 -0.39 4.96
C GLY A 167 2.96 0.44 5.73
N GLY A 168 3.17 1.72 5.97
CA GLY A 168 2.05 2.55 6.35
C GLY A 168 2.24 3.41 7.59
N CYS A 169 1.21 4.18 7.89
CA CYS A 169 1.12 5.05 9.06
C CYS A 169 1.18 4.21 10.34
N LYS A 170 1.99 4.65 11.30
CA LYS A 170 1.99 4.03 12.63
C LYS A 170 0.57 4.02 13.17
N ILE A 171 0.08 2.87 13.59
CA ILE A 171 -1.29 2.68 14.10
C ILE A 171 -1.67 3.72 15.16
N ARG A 172 -0.71 4.13 15.99
CA ARG A 172 -0.90 5.18 16.99
C ARG A 172 -1.38 6.50 16.37
N ILE A 173 -0.77 6.93 15.25
CA ILE A 173 -1.14 8.17 14.55
C ILE A 173 -2.53 8.05 13.96
N ARG A 174 -2.88 6.89 13.39
CA ARG A 174 -4.21 6.61 12.85
C ARG A 174 -5.28 6.71 13.93
N VAL A 175 -5.08 6.02 15.05
CA VAL A 175 -6.00 6.02 16.20
C VAL A 175 -6.14 7.41 16.82
N GLU A 176 -5.02 8.12 17.02
CA GLU A 176 -5.03 9.47 17.57
C GLU A 176 -5.82 10.43 16.67
N LYS A 177 -5.57 10.42 15.35
CA LYS A 177 -6.35 11.22 14.40
C LYS A 177 -7.83 10.84 14.39
N ASN A 178 -8.17 9.56 14.54
CA ASN A 178 -9.55 9.09 14.58
C ASN A 178 -10.31 9.60 15.82
N LEU A 179 -9.67 9.58 16.98
CA LEU A 179 -10.27 10.07 18.22
C LEU A 179 -10.49 11.59 18.22
N TYR A 180 -9.58 12.34 17.59
CA TYR A 180 -9.63 13.80 17.50
C TYR A 180 -10.24 14.31 16.17
N TYR A 181 -10.83 13.44 15.38
CA TYR A 181 -11.44 13.84 14.10
C TYR A 181 -12.56 14.85 14.32
N LYS A 182 -12.34 16.08 13.84
CA LYS A 182 -13.39 17.09 13.72
C LYS A 182 -13.90 17.08 12.30
N LYS A 183 -15.20 16.86 12.11
CA LYS A 183 -15.84 16.96 10.81
C LYS A 183 -15.75 18.42 10.35
N ASN A 184 -14.72 18.75 9.58
CA ASN A 184 -14.65 20.04 8.93
C ASN A 184 -15.76 20.05 7.88
N PHE A 185 -16.72 20.96 8.03
CA PHE A 185 -17.61 21.32 6.92
C PHE A 185 -16.71 21.92 5.83
N HIS A 186 -16.39 21.16 4.81
CA HIS A 186 -15.92 21.75 3.57
C HIS A 186 -17.07 22.58 3.00
N LEU A 187 -16.98 23.88 3.20
CA LEU A 187 -17.65 24.85 2.35
C LEU A 187 -17.11 24.64 0.93
N ILE A 188 -17.94 24.08 0.06
CA ILE A 188 -17.78 24.16 -1.40
C ILE A 188 -18.37 25.47 -1.83
#